data_8efdacea84e0738088371db7cfeb5956
#
_entry.id   8efdacea84e0738088371db7cfeb5956
#
_cell.length_a   1.000
_cell.length_b   1.000
_cell.length_c   1.000
_cell.angle_alpha   90.00
_cell.angle_beta   90.00
_cell.angle_gamma   90.00
#
_symmetry.space_group_name_H-M   'P 1'
#
loop_
_entity.id
_entity.type
_entity.pdbx_description
1 polymer ?
#
loop_
_entity_poly.entity_id
_entity_poly.type
_entity_poly.pdbx_seq_one_letter_code
_entity_poly.pdbx_strand_id
1 'polypeptide(L)'
;PLFDSLSDENRSGIMIGGNMVSWYGGFDSLMLAQSVTDEIYQPKMGRRQEGEEQLGLTQLPYMDWDGWIKELNKRKLGIHMMRTHAAGTFALNCSYLGIPCVGYNDLDTQRILHPNLSVDDGDLESARKIVHKLWNDLDFYKENCILTKKLYQEEYSEKVFRERFKI
;
A
#
# COMPACT_ATOMS: atom_id res chain seq x y z
N PRO A 1 7.79 -3.54 -18.27
CA PRO A 1 7.13 -3.88 -19.52
C PRO A 1 5.89 -4.77 -19.36
N LEU A 2 5.91 -5.83 -18.52
CA LEU A 2 4.78 -6.78 -18.40
C LEU A 2 3.48 -6.13 -17.89
N PHE A 3 3.58 -5.00 -17.18
CA PHE A 3 2.44 -4.33 -16.52
C PHE A 3 2.25 -2.88 -16.93
N ASP A 4 3.00 -2.39 -17.92
CA ASP A 4 2.89 -1.00 -18.41
C ASP A 4 1.52 -0.69 -19.03
N SER A 5 0.75 -1.72 -19.37
CA SER A 5 -0.61 -1.60 -19.93
C SER A 5 -1.73 -1.73 -18.91
N LEU A 6 -1.43 -1.89 -17.61
CA LEU A 6 -2.48 -1.94 -16.59
C LEU A 6 -3.09 -0.56 -16.43
N SER A 7 -4.38 -0.42 -16.80
CA SER A 7 -5.12 0.81 -16.60
C SER A 7 -5.50 0.97 -15.13
N ASP A 8 -5.58 2.21 -14.69
CA ASP A 8 -6.08 2.61 -13.36
C ASP A 8 -7.59 2.93 -13.38
N GLU A 9 -8.24 2.75 -14.51
CA GLU A 9 -9.67 2.86 -14.65
C GLU A 9 -10.37 1.75 -13.82
N ASN A 10 -11.35 2.14 -13.03
CA ASN A 10 -12.17 1.26 -12.18
C ASN A 10 -11.48 0.67 -10.93
N ARG A 11 -10.47 1.32 -10.37
CA ARG A 11 -9.94 0.92 -9.07
C ARG A 11 -10.95 1.15 -7.95
N SER A 12 -11.12 0.14 -7.09
CA SER A 12 -12.02 0.20 -5.93
C SER A 12 -11.40 -0.45 -4.70
N GLY A 13 -11.93 -0.15 -3.53
CA GLY A 13 -11.53 -0.78 -2.29
C GLY A 13 -10.11 -0.47 -1.85
N ILE A 14 -9.72 -1.10 -0.77
CA ILE A 14 -8.42 -0.90 -0.10
C ILE A 14 -7.72 -2.23 0.06
N MET A 15 -6.42 -2.27 -0.28
CA MET A 15 -5.55 -3.37 0.09
C MET A 15 -4.82 -2.99 1.37
N ILE A 16 -4.94 -3.80 2.42
CA ILE A 16 -4.12 -3.65 3.61
C ILE A 16 -2.90 -4.55 3.55
N GLY A 17 -1.74 -4.02 3.91
CA GLY A 17 -0.51 -4.77 4.07
C GLY A 17 -0.37 -5.34 5.48
N GLY A 18 0.49 -6.34 5.62
CA GLY A 18 0.78 -6.98 6.89
C GLY A 18 -0.28 -7.99 7.35
N ASN A 19 0.14 -8.84 8.29
CA ASN A 19 -0.77 -9.71 9.03
C ASN A 19 -1.23 -9.00 10.32
N MET A 20 -2.11 -9.64 11.10
CA MET A 20 -2.70 -9.05 12.31
C MET A 20 -1.77 -9.06 13.54
N VAL A 21 -0.52 -9.42 13.38
CA VAL A 21 0.49 -9.29 14.44
C VAL A 21 0.85 -7.81 14.63
N SER A 22 0.99 -7.36 15.87
CA SER A 22 1.10 -5.94 16.23
C SER A 22 2.17 -5.17 15.46
N TRP A 23 3.35 -5.75 15.27
CA TRP A 23 4.46 -5.07 14.56
C TRP A 23 4.30 -5.03 13.03
N TYR A 24 3.44 -5.87 12.45
CA TYR A 24 3.10 -5.79 11.03
C TYR A 24 1.94 -4.84 10.73
N GLY A 25 1.22 -4.37 11.74
CA GLY A 25 0.24 -3.30 11.64
C GLY A 25 -1.02 -3.63 10.84
N GLY A 26 -1.33 -4.91 10.65
CA GLY A 26 -2.52 -5.31 9.90
C GLY A 26 -3.82 -4.83 10.55
N PHE A 27 -3.90 -4.88 11.88
CA PHE A 27 -5.08 -4.41 12.61
C PHE A 27 -5.25 -2.88 12.54
N ASP A 28 -4.17 -2.11 12.73
CA ASP A 28 -4.22 -0.65 12.58
C ASP A 28 -4.61 -0.27 11.14
N SER A 29 -4.05 -0.97 10.15
CA SER A 29 -4.40 -0.77 8.74
C SER A 29 -5.87 -1.08 8.46
N LEU A 30 -6.41 -2.14 9.03
CA LEU A 30 -7.82 -2.51 8.92
C LEU A 30 -8.74 -1.43 9.52
N MET A 31 -8.45 -0.96 10.72
CA MET A 31 -9.24 0.09 11.38
C MET A 31 -9.29 1.38 10.55
N LEU A 32 -8.16 1.76 9.96
CA LEU A 32 -8.08 2.92 9.07
C LEU A 32 -8.93 2.71 7.80
N ALA A 33 -8.84 1.54 7.18
CA ALA A 33 -9.63 1.21 5.99
C ALA A 33 -11.13 1.19 6.28
N GLN A 34 -11.55 0.57 7.39
CA GLN A 34 -12.96 0.52 7.82
C GLN A 34 -13.57 1.90 8.10
N SER A 35 -12.74 2.91 8.33
CA SER A 35 -13.23 4.27 8.53
C SER A 35 -13.81 4.93 7.25
N VAL A 36 -13.56 4.34 6.08
CA VAL A 36 -14.02 4.89 4.78
C VAL A 36 -14.73 3.89 3.88
N THR A 37 -14.53 2.58 4.04
CA THR A 37 -15.16 1.56 3.20
C THR A 37 -15.20 0.19 3.89
N ASP A 38 -16.15 -0.65 3.49
CA ASP A 38 -16.20 -2.07 3.85
C ASP A 38 -15.52 -2.96 2.78
N GLU A 39 -15.11 -2.38 1.64
CA GLU A 39 -14.42 -3.11 0.57
C GLU A 39 -12.92 -3.18 0.86
N ILE A 40 -12.53 -4.15 1.70
CA ILE A 40 -11.16 -4.29 2.21
C ILE A 40 -10.62 -5.68 1.88
N TYR A 41 -9.38 -5.71 1.41
CA TYR A 41 -8.68 -6.92 0.99
C TYR A 41 -7.34 -7.04 1.72
N GLN A 42 -6.97 -8.27 2.04
CA GLN A 42 -5.68 -8.60 2.66
C GLN A 42 -5.04 -9.77 1.89
N PRO A 43 -3.78 -9.66 1.46
CA PRO A 43 -3.08 -10.79 0.87
C PRO A 43 -2.79 -11.84 1.94
N LYS A 44 -2.67 -13.10 1.53
CA LYS A 44 -2.21 -14.14 2.44
C LYS A 44 -0.73 -13.92 2.77
N MET A 45 -0.46 -13.46 3.98
CA MET A 45 0.89 -13.19 4.48
C MET A 45 1.10 -13.93 5.80
N GLY A 46 2.02 -14.90 5.82
CA GLY A 46 2.37 -15.63 7.02
C GLY A 46 1.21 -16.41 7.66
N ARG A 47 1.23 -16.49 8.98
CA ARG A 47 0.19 -17.19 9.74
C ARG A 47 -0.98 -16.25 10.01
N ARG A 48 -2.20 -16.78 9.84
CA ARG A 48 -3.42 -16.13 10.31
C ARG A 48 -3.61 -16.43 11.80
N GLN A 49 -4.13 -15.44 12.52
CA GLN A 49 -4.55 -15.63 13.91
C GLN A 49 -5.96 -16.22 13.94
N GLU A 50 -6.30 -16.92 15.02
CA GLU A 50 -7.66 -17.39 15.25
C GLU A 50 -8.62 -16.19 15.32
N GLY A 51 -9.75 -16.29 14.63
CA GLY A 51 -10.77 -15.23 14.60
C GLY A 51 -10.58 -14.17 13.51
N GLU A 52 -9.50 -14.19 12.75
CA GLU A 52 -9.30 -13.21 11.66
C GLU A 52 -10.40 -13.27 10.59
N GLU A 53 -11.06 -14.42 10.41
CA GLU A 53 -12.19 -14.59 9.50
C GLU A 53 -13.42 -13.74 9.89
N GLN A 54 -13.46 -13.23 11.13
CA GLN A 54 -14.55 -12.40 11.64
C GLN A 54 -14.31 -10.90 11.46
N LEU A 55 -13.16 -10.49 10.91
CA LEU A 55 -12.73 -9.08 10.87
C LEU A 55 -13.40 -8.24 9.77
N GLY A 56 -14.33 -8.79 8.99
CA GLY A 56 -15.07 -8.03 7.98
C GLY A 56 -14.19 -7.57 6.81
N LEU A 57 -13.21 -8.37 6.41
CA LEU A 57 -12.37 -8.15 5.24
C LEU A 57 -12.32 -9.41 4.36
N THR A 58 -11.93 -9.24 3.10
CA THR A 58 -11.69 -10.34 2.18
C THR A 58 -10.24 -10.78 2.26
N GLN A 59 -10.00 -11.96 2.79
CA GLN A 59 -8.69 -12.58 2.81
C GLN A 59 -8.42 -13.28 1.49
N LEU A 60 -7.46 -12.76 0.74
CA LEU A 60 -7.08 -13.32 -0.57
C LEU A 60 -6.29 -14.63 -0.39
N PRO A 61 -6.36 -15.54 -1.36
CA PRO A 61 -5.51 -16.73 -1.37
C PRO A 61 -4.05 -16.36 -1.61
N TYR A 62 -3.14 -17.32 -1.43
CA TYR A 62 -1.77 -17.17 -1.90
C TYR A 62 -1.77 -16.98 -3.43
N MET A 63 -0.96 -16.06 -3.90
CA MET A 63 -0.79 -15.74 -5.32
C MET A 63 0.69 -15.70 -5.67
N ASP A 64 1.02 -16.05 -6.90
CA ASP A 64 2.31 -15.73 -7.48
C ASP A 64 2.45 -14.22 -7.70
N TRP A 65 3.62 -13.79 -8.16
CA TRP A 65 3.91 -12.36 -8.37
C TRP A 65 2.94 -11.71 -9.36
N ASP A 66 2.67 -12.35 -10.47
CA ASP A 66 1.77 -11.83 -11.51
C ASP A 66 0.34 -11.67 -10.99
N GLY A 67 -0.15 -12.67 -10.29
CA GLY A 67 -1.47 -12.64 -9.64
C GLY A 67 -1.55 -11.53 -8.59
N TRP A 68 -0.52 -11.38 -7.77
CA TRP A 68 -0.44 -10.35 -6.76
C TRP A 68 -0.51 -8.92 -7.34
N ILE A 69 0.32 -8.63 -8.36
CA ILE A 69 0.34 -7.31 -8.98
C ILE A 69 -0.99 -6.98 -9.67
N LYS A 70 -1.59 -7.96 -10.36
CA LYS A 70 -2.92 -7.79 -10.98
C LYS A 70 -4.00 -7.53 -9.94
N GLU A 71 -3.97 -8.23 -8.82
CA GLU A 71 -4.95 -8.05 -7.75
C GLU A 71 -4.77 -6.71 -7.03
N LEU A 72 -3.52 -6.32 -6.73
CA LEU A 72 -3.22 -5.02 -6.14
C LEU A 72 -3.65 -3.87 -7.07
N ASN A 73 -3.47 -4.01 -8.39
CA ASN A 73 -3.84 -2.96 -9.35
C ASN A 73 -5.34 -2.65 -9.40
N LYS A 74 -6.19 -3.55 -8.92
CA LYS A 74 -7.64 -3.31 -8.81
C LYS A 74 -8.00 -2.37 -7.65
N ARG A 75 -7.08 -2.08 -6.74
CA ARG A 75 -7.33 -1.34 -5.50
C ARG A 75 -7.09 0.15 -5.66
N LYS A 76 -7.96 0.94 -5.02
CA LYS A 76 -7.83 2.41 -4.98
C LYS A 76 -6.69 2.85 -4.08
N LEU A 77 -6.56 2.27 -2.90
CA LEU A 77 -5.54 2.62 -1.90
C LEU A 77 -4.82 1.38 -1.37
N GLY A 78 -3.58 1.59 -0.94
CA GLY A 78 -2.87 0.73 -0.03
C GLY A 78 -2.78 1.35 1.38
N ILE A 79 -2.89 0.54 2.43
CA ILE A 79 -2.62 0.95 3.81
C ILE A 79 -1.71 -0.08 4.45
N HIS A 80 -0.57 0.35 4.98
CA HIS A 80 0.39 -0.54 5.63
C HIS A 80 1.06 0.14 6.83
N MET A 81 0.44 0.02 7.99
CA MET A 81 0.89 0.63 9.24
C MET A 81 1.94 -0.25 9.95
N MET A 82 2.98 -0.66 9.21
CA MET A 82 4.02 -1.55 9.71
C MET A 82 5.06 -0.77 10.53
N ARG A 83 5.38 -1.28 11.73
CA ARG A 83 6.38 -0.73 12.65
C ARG A 83 7.74 -1.42 12.56
N THR A 84 7.84 -2.48 11.78
CA THR A 84 9.07 -3.25 11.65
C THR A 84 9.92 -2.68 10.52
N HIS A 85 11.20 -2.47 10.77
CA HIS A 85 12.17 -2.15 9.74
C HIS A 85 12.40 -3.37 8.84
N ALA A 86 11.75 -3.39 7.70
CA ALA A 86 11.83 -4.44 6.69
C ALA A 86 11.98 -3.82 5.29
N ALA A 87 12.09 -4.64 4.27
CA ALA A 87 12.31 -4.18 2.90
C ALA A 87 11.18 -3.31 2.32
N GLY A 88 9.99 -3.28 2.94
CA GLY A 88 8.90 -2.39 2.55
C GLY A 88 8.35 -2.66 1.16
N THR A 89 8.29 -3.90 0.75
CA THR A 89 7.87 -4.29 -0.61
C THR A 89 6.42 -3.92 -0.92
N PHE A 90 5.54 -3.84 0.08
CA PHE A 90 4.15 -3.45 -0.13
C PHE A 90 4.03 -2.00 -0.64
N ALA A 91 4.67 -1.03 0.03
CA ALA A 91 4.70 0.37 -0.42
C ALA A 91 5.37 0.52 -1.78
N LEU A 92 6.44 -0.25 -2.03
CA LEU A 92 7.12 -0.29 -3.32
C LEU A 92 6.21 -0.79 -4.44
N ASN A 93 5.44 -1.86 -4.21
CA ASN A 93 4.50 -2.41 -5.19
C ASN A 93 3.35 -1.43 -5.48
N CYS A 94 2.85 -0.75 -4.46
CA CYS A 94 1.86 0.31 -4.63
C CYS A 94 2.40 1.43 -5.52
N SER A 95 3.61 1.91 -5.28
CA SER A 95 4.20 3.00 -6.06
C SER A 95 4.49 2.58 -7.50
N TYR A 96 4.93 1.35 -7.73
CA TYR A 96 5.10 0.80 -9.08
C TYR A 96 3.81 0.90 -9.91
N LEU A 97 2.67 0.63 -9.31
CA LEU A 97 1.35 0.72 -9.94
C LEU A 97 0.74 2.13 -9.92
N GLY A 98 1.35 3.08 -9.23
CA GLY A 98 0.77 4.40 -9.02
C GLY A 98 -0.45 4.37 -8.08
N ILE A 99 -0.41 3.50 -7.06
CA ILE A 99 -1.44 3.41 -6.01
C ILE A 99 -0.92 4.14 -4.77
N PRO A 100 -1.63 5.16 -4.26
CA PRO A 100 -1.28 5.83 -3.02
C PRO A 100 -1.27 4.83 -1.84
N CYS A 101 -0.22 4.86 -1.02
CA CYS A 101 -0.10 4.00 0.15
C CYS A 101 0.13 4.84 1.41
N VAL A 102 -0.71 4.62 2.43
CA VAL A 102 -0.56 5.26 3.75
C VAL A 102 0.21 4.35 4.68
N GLY A 103 1.20 4.89 5.38
CA GLY A 103 2.04 4.12 6.29
C GLY A 103 2.90 4.99 7.20
N TYR A 104 3.71 4.34 8.05
CA TYR A 104 4.67 5.03 8.91
C TYR A 104 5.93 5.42 8.15
N ASN A 105 6.50 6.59 8.49
CA ASN A 105 7.67 7.16 7.82
C ASN A 105 9.00 6.50 8.20
N ASP A 106 9.02 5.62 9.18
CA ASP A 106 10.21 4.84 9.56
C ASP A 106 10.65 3.85 8.48
N LEU A 107 9.75 3.50 7.57
CA LEU A 107 10.04 2.62 6.45
C LEU A 107 10.50 3.44 5.25
N ASP A 108 11.74 3.21 4.77
CA ASP A 108 12.34 4.00 3.70
C ASP A 108 11.50 4.05 2.43
N THR A 109 11.00 2.91 1.96
CA THR A 109 10.15 2.86 0.77
C THR A 109 8.85 3.64 0.94
N GLN A 110 8.26 3.61 2.13
CA GLN A 110 7.07 4.40 2.43
C GLN A 110 7.39 5.90 2.42
N ARG A 111 8.42 6.32 3.15
CA ARG A 111 8.83 7.74 3.25
C ARG A 111 9.23 8.34 1.91
N ILE A 112 10.00 7.59 1.12
CA ILE A 112 10.54 8.07 -0.17
C ILE A 112 9.44 8.11 -1.23
N LEU A 113 8.62 7.05 -1.32
CA LEU A 113 7.68 6.86 -2.42
C LEU A 113 6.29 7.45 -2.17
N HIS A 114 5.93 7.65 -0.90
CA HIS A 114 4.64 8.19 -0.48
C HIS A 114 4.82 9.34 0.54
N PRO A 115 5.60 10.40 0.21
CA PRO A 115 6.02 11.40 1.20
C PRO A 115 4.84 12.17 1.82
N ASN A 116 3.78 12.43 1.06
CA ASN A 116 2.58 13.13 1.53
C ASN A 116 1.62 12.22 2.32
N LEU A 117 1.89 10.91 2.37
CA LEU A 117 1.01 9.89 2.91
C LEU A 117 1.67 9.12 4.06
N SER A 118 2.79 9.61 4.53
CA SER A 118 3.58 8.99 5.59
C SER A 118 3.45 9.78 6.88
N VAL A 119 3.25 9.08 7.98
CA VAL A 119 3.06 9.67 9.31
C VAL A 119 4.07 9.12 10.31
N ASP A 120 4.25 9.81 11.42
CA ASP A 120 5.12 9.34 12.50
C ASP A 120 4.59 8.06 13.14
N ASP A 121 5.49 7.25 13.71
CA ASP A 121 5.12 6.00 14.36
C ASP A 121 4.06 6.23 15.45
N GLY A 122 2.97 5.50 15.38
CA GLY A 122 1.85 5.57 16.30
C GLY A 122 0.85 6.72 16.03
N ASP A 123 1.10 7.62 15.09
CA ASP A 123 0.17 8.71 14.76
C ASP A 123 -0.98 8.23 13.85
N LEU A 124 -1.88 7.43 14.43
CA LEU A 124 -3.07 6.94 13.74
C LEU A 124 -4.09 8.03 13.42
N GLU A 125 -4.10 9.12 14.16
CA GLU A 125 -4.99 10.25 13.90
C GLU A 125 -4.62 10.96 12.58
N SER A 126 -3.35 11.27 12.38
CA SER A 126 -2.87 11.85 11.11
C SER A 126 -3.07 10.88 9.95
N ALA A 127 -2.78 9.58 10.15
CA ALA A 127 -3.04 8.56 9.14
C ALA A 127 -4.52 8.51 8.73
N ARG A 128 -5.45 8.59 9.69
CA ARG A 128 -6.88 8.62 9.43
C ARG A 128 -7.29 9.84 8.60
N LYS A 129 -6.78 11.02 8.93
CA LYS A 129 -7.04 12.25 8.17
C LYS A 129 -6.58 12.12 6.72
N ILE A 130 -5.40 11.53 6.50
CA ILE A 130 -4.86 11.28 5.15
C ILE A 130 -5.74 10.28 4.39
N VAL A 131 -6.13 9.16 5.01
CA VAL A 131 -7.02 8.16 4.39
C VAL A 131 -8.34 8.80 3.97
N HIS A 132 -8.97 9.57 4.85
CA HIS A 132 -10.21 10.28 4.54
C HIS A 132 -10.02 11.30 3.40
N LYS A 133 -8.92 12.03 3.38
CA LYS A 133 -8.61 12.97 2.30
C LYS A 133 -8.41 12.25 0.96
N LEU A 134 -7.63 11.17 0.92
CA LEU A 134 -7.46 10.36 -0.29
C LEU A 134 -8.79 9.77 -0.80
N TRP A 135 -9.69 9.43 0.12
CA TRP A 135 -10.98 8.83 -0.24
C TRP A 135 -11.96 9.82 -0.82
N ASN A 136 -12.01 11.05 -0.28
CA ASN A 136 -13.03 12.05 -0.57
C ASN A 136 -12.57 13.19 -1.49
N ASP A 137 -11.27 13.42 -1.66
CA ASP A 137 -10.69 14.48 -2.48
C ASP A 137 -10.03 13.86 -3.72
N LEU A 138 -10.72 13.96 -4.86
CA LEU A 138 -10.26 13.34 -6.11
C LEU A 138 -8.96 13.96 -6.63
N ASP A 139 -8.78 15.26 -6.45
CA ASP A 139 -7.57 15.95 -6.92
C ASP A 139 -6.37 15.52 -6.09
N PHE A 140 -6.49 15.50 -4.77
CA PHE A 140 -5.46 14.99 -3.88
C PHE A 140 -5.12 13.51 -4.16
N TYR A 141 -6.13 12.69 -4.44
CA TYR A 141 -5.92 11.30 -4.84
C TYR A 141 -5.08 11.19 -6.12
N LYS A 142 -5.50 11.89 -7.19
CA LYS A 142 -4.81 11.88 -8.49
C LYS A 142 -3.39 12.41 -8.42
N GLU A 143 -3.16 13.50 -7.68
CA GLU A 143 -1.83 14.04 -7.46
C GLU A 143 -0.89 13.00 -6.81
N ASN A 144 -1.37 12.27 -5.83
CA ASN A 144 -0.57 11.24 -5.17
C ASN A 144 -0.38 9.98 -6.02
N CYS A 145 -1.33 9.61 -6.88
CA CYS A 145 -1.12 8.55 -7.87
C CYS A 145 0.04 8.90 -8.83
N ILE A 146 0.04 10.12 -9.35
CA ILE A 146 1.09 10.61 -10.26
C ILE A 146 2.43 10.70 -9.54
N LEU A 147 2.45 11.29 -8.34
CA LEU A 147 3.66 11.51 -7.57
C LEU A 147 4.35 10.17 -7.21
N THR A 148 3.60 9.23 -6.66
CA THR A 148 4.21 7.95 -6.23
C THR A 148 4.76 7.16 -7.42
N LYS A 149 4.08 7.14 -8.54
CA LYS A 149 4.57 6.50 -9.76
C LYS A 149 5.84 7.17 -10.31
N LYS A 150 5.89 8.50 -10.29
CA LYS A 150 7.09 9.27 -10.66
C LYS A 150 8.26 8.95 -9.75
N LEU A 151 8.07 8.98 -8.44
CA LEU A 151 9.13 8.67 -7.46
C LEU A 151 9.64 7.23 -7.59
N TYR A 152 8.76 6.27 -7.91
CA TYR A 152 9.20 4.92 -8.24
C TYR A 152 10.16 4.91 -9.43
N GLN A 153 9.83 5.62 -10.52
CA GLN A 153 10.69 5.67 -11.70
C GLN A 153 12.05 6.31 -11.42
N GLU A 154 12.09 7.32 -10.57
CA GLU A 154 13.29 8.07 -10.22
C GLU A 154 14.18 7.34 -9.22
N GLU A 155 13.62 6.54 -8.29
CA GLU A 155 14.36 5.97 -7.17
C GLU A 155 14.56 4.44 -7.24
N TYR A 156 13.60 3.70 -7.80
CA TYR A 156 13.54 2.24 -7.70
C TYR A 156 13.34 1.52 -9.04
N SER A 157 13.28 2.22 -10.17
CA SER A 157 13.15 1.57 -11.47
C SER A 157 14.34 0.67 -11.80
N GLU A 158 14.14 -0.30 -12.69
CA GLU A 158 15.20 -1.18 -13.18
C GLU A 158 16.39 -0.37 -13.74
N LYS A 159 16.10 0.73 -14.44
CA LYS A 159 17.13 1.64 -14.96
C LYS A 159 18.00 2.19 -13.83
N VAL A 160 17.40 2.74 -12.80
CA VAL A 160 18.10 3.29 -11.62
C VAL A 160 18.91 2.21 -10.91
N PHE A 161 18.33 1.02 -10.75
CA PHE A 161 19.03 -0.12 -10.17
C PHE A 161 20.30 -0.45 -10.98
N ARG A 162 20.18 -0.59 -12.28
CA ARG A 162 21.33 -0.88 -13.18
C ARG A 162 22.40 0.19 -13.10
N GLU A 163 22.00 1.47 -13.11
CA GLU A 163 22.94 2.59 -12.99
C GLU A 163 23.69 2.60 -11.66
N ARG A 164 22.99 2.38 -10.53
CA ARG A 164 23.61 2.34 -9.19
C ARG A 164 24.58 1.16 -9.00
N PHE A 165 24.28 0.03 -9.59
CA PHE A 165 25.13 -1.16 -9.48
C PHE A 165 26.09 -1.35 -10.68
N LYS A 166 26.13 -0.42 -11.62
CA LYS A 166 26.99 -0.45 -12.81
C LYS A 166 26.92 -1.77 -13.61
N ILE A 167 25.69 -2.27 -13.77
CA ILE A 167 25.37 -3.51 -14.48
C ILE A 167 24.87 -3.20 -15.89
#